data_1d7bca575ae03a6acf87ee0a1b3e1106
#
_entry.id   1d7bca575ae03a6acf87ee0a1b3e1106
#
_cell.length_a   1.000
_cell.length_b   1.000
_cell.length_c   1.000
_cell.angle_alpha   90.00
_cell.angle_beta   90.00
_cell.angle_gamma   90.00
#
_symmetry.space_group_name_H-M   'P 1'
#
loop_
_entity.id
_entity.type
_entity.pdbx_description
1 polymer ?
#
loop_
_entity_poly.entity_id
_entity_poly.type
_entity_poly.pdbx_seq_one_letter_code
_entity_poly.pdbx_strand_id
1 'polypeptide(L)'
;MNKIKPGRKIPGRVDPCRIVARLKNSGTLVNLAGNYDYLSSGYYLSQDRENSGHIIRPTCKEMLDAYVPPLFLEKARLAGILVPEYYISNGYFESPVIVDPINPFTLKGRVILKSGKARTIAKSLTRNYTYAICCQEIPACGKIKYFRSVLGWSVSPKYRELSNIVWEVFDIPLARVRVICTANGECLLSDISPLFIEDLGVREIRYVQEHVSWDN
;
A
#
# COMPACT_ATOMS: atom_id res chain seq x y z
N MET A 1 17.03 -43.84 0.70
CA MET A 1 16.88 -42.74 1.67
C MET A 1 17.73 -41.55 1.24
N ASN A 2 17.15 -40.60 0.52
CA ASN A 2 17.87 -39.40 0.06
C ASN A 2 17.92 -38.39 1.22
N LYS A 3 19.11 -38.10 1.72
CA LYS A 3 19.36 -37.05 2.72
C LYS A 3 19.14 -35.68 2.04
N ILE A 4 18.08 -34.99 2.44
CA ILE A 4 17.85 -33.58 2.11
C ILE A 4 18.99 -32.77 2.75
N LYS A 5 19.84 -32.16 1.93
CA LYS A 5 20.88 -31.24 2.40
C LYS A 5 20.19 -30.00 2.98
N PRO A 6 20.59 -29.55 4.19
CA PRO A 6 20.05 -28.31 4.76
C PRO A 6 20.37 -27.14 3.81
N GLY A 7 19.34 -26.39 3.44
CA GLY A 7 19.44 -25.26 2.52
C GLY A 7 20.46 -24.24 3.03
N ARG A 8 21.31 -23.75 2.14
CA ARG A 8 22.23 -22.63 2.36
C ARG A 8 21.44 -21.43 2.91
N LYS A 9 21.72 -21.02 4.13
CA LYS A 9 21.22 -19.75 4.67
C LYS A 9 21.74 -18.63 3.76
N ILE A 10 20.86 -17.99 3.03
CA ILE A 10 21.18 -16.77 2.27
C ILE A 10 21.38 -15.68 3.34
N PRO A 11 22.59 -15.05 3.41
CA PRO A 11 22.81 -13.95 4.36
C PRO A 11 21.83 -12.80 4.04
N GLY A 12 21.04 -12.39 5.04
CA GLY A 12 20.09 -11.28 4.90
C GLY A 12 18.62 -11.66 4.77
N ARG A 13 18.26 -12.94 4.86
CA ARG A 13 16.85 -13.34 4.89
C ARG A 13 16.25 -12.99 6.26
N VAL A 14 15.30 -12.06 6.28
CA VAL A 14 14.51 -11.76 7.47
C VAL A 14 13.64 -12.98 7.78
N ASP A 15 13.61 -13.40 9.03
CA ASP A 15 12.78 -14.51 9.49
C ASP A 15 11.29 -14.13 9.27
N PRO A 16 10.51 -14.89 8.49
CA PRO A 16 9.09 -14.58 8.26
C PRO A 16 8.25 -14.61 9.56
N CYS A 17 8.74 -15.19 10.65
CA CYS A 17 8.09 -15.14 11.95
C CYS A 17 8.31 -13.80 12.68
N ARG A 18 9.22 -12.97 12.22
CA ARG A 18 9.51 -11.65 12.81
C ARG A 18 8.83 -10.56 12.00
N ILE A 19 7.63 -10.20 12.39
CA ILE A 19 6.81 -9.17 11.73
C ILE A 19 6.62 -7.91 12.56
N VAL A 20 7.10 -7.91 13.82
CA VAL A 20 7.14 -6.70 14.68
C VAL A 20 8.59 -6.39 15.02
N ALA A 21 8.94 -5.13 14.87
CA ALA A 21 10.27 -4.61 15.19
C ALA A 21 10.14 -3.27 15.91
N ARG A 22 11.25 -2.70 16.38
CA ARG A 22 11.32 -1.32 16.90
C ARG A 22 12.09 -0.43 15.94
N LEU A 23 11.58 0.75 15.67
CA LEU A 23 12.34 1.79 14.97
C LEU A 23 13.49 2.26 15.86
N LYS A 24 14.72 2.20 15.36
CA LYS A 24 15.93 2.54 16.13
C LYS A 24 15.99 4.00 16.57
N ASN A 25 15.39 4.89 15.79
CA ASN A 25 15.39 6.33 16.04
C ASN A 25 14.39 6.77 17.12
N SER A 26 13.27 6.05 17.27
CA SER A 26 12.19 6.43 18.19
C SER A 26 11.83 5.37 19.24
N GLY A 27 12.28 4.12 19.03
CA GLY A 27 11.86 2.99 19.86
C GLY A 27 10.41 2.54 19.63
N THR A 28 9.67 3.20 18.74
CA THR A 28 8.27 2.89 18.40
C THR A 28 8.19 1.51 17.74
N LEU A 29 7.18 0.73 18.10
CA LEU A 29 6.93 -0.55 17.42
C LEU A 29 6.49 -0.30 15.98
N VAL A 30 6.96 -1.12 15.08
CA VAL A 30 6.58 -1.12 13.67
C VAL A 30 6.13 -2.50 13.25
N ASN A 31 4.96 -2.57 12.65
CA ASN A 31 4.38 -3.78 12.10
C ASN A 31 4.85 -3.95 10.65
N LEU A 32 5.64 -4.97 10.38
CA LEU A 32 6.21 -5.27 9.07
C LEU A 32 5.49 -6.43 8.36
N ALA A 33 4.22 -6.70 8.71
CA ALA A 33 3.43 -7.76 8.07
C ALA A 33 3.21 -7.53 6.56
N GLY A 34 3.25 -6.28 6.11
CA GLY A 34 3.17 -5.93 4.70
C GLY A 34 1.78 -5.98 4.07
N ASN A 35 0.82 -6.66 4.70
CA ASN A 35 -0.59 -6.60 4.36
C ASN A 35 -1.36 -5.98 5.53
N TYR A 36 -1.95 -4.82 5.28
CA TYR A 36 -2.68 -4.03 6.26
C TYR A 36 -4.15 -3.82 5.87
N ASP A 37 -4.65 -4.64 4.94
CA ASP A 37 -6.07 -4.66 4.60
C ASP A 37 -6.92 -4.93 5.85
N TYR A 38 -8.09 -4.31 5.92
CA TYR A 38 -9.04 -4.52 7.01
C TYR A 38 -9.29 -6.01 7.25
N LEU A 39 -9.19 -6.44 8.50
CA LEU A 39 -9.30 -7.83 8.97
C LEU A 39 -8.17 -8.76 8.48
N SER A 40 -7.07 -8.26 7.92
CA SER A 40 -5.88 -9.08 7.66
C SER A 40 -5.16 -9.42 8.97
N SER A 41 -4.23 -10.38 8.90
CA SER A 41 -3.36 -10.70 10.05
C SER A 41 -2.53 -9.49 10.52
N GLY A 42 -2.07 -8.65 9.56
CA GLY A 42 -1.36 -7.43 9.89
C GLY A 42 -2.26 -6.40 10.59
N TYR A 43 -3.54 -6.30 10.21
CA TYR A 43 -4.49 -5.44 10.89
C TYR A 43 -4.69 -5.87 12.36
N TYR A 44 -4.97 -7.15 12.60
CA TYR A 44 -5.15 -7.67 13.97
C TYR A 44 -3.89 -7.56 14.82
N LEU A 45 -2.71 -7.70 14.22
CA LEU A 45 -1.46 -7.53 14.94
C LEU A 45 -1.32 -6.12 15.53
N SER A 46 -1.63 -5.08 14.76
CA SER A 46 -1.64 -3.71 15.29
C SER A 46 -2.74 -3.52 16.32
N GLN A 47 -3.95 -4.04 16.08
CA GLN A 47 -5.06 -3.96 17.02
C GLN A 47 -4.71 -4.57 18.39
N ASP A 48 -4.09 -5.75 18.40
CA ASP A 48 -3.68 -6.40 19.65
C ASP A 48 -2.64 -5.56 20.41
N ARG A 49 -1.70 -4.94 19.70
CA ARG A 49 -0.70 -4.06 20.31
C ARG A 49 -1.30 -2.76 20.84
N GLU A 50 -2.21 -2.13 20.10
CA GLU A 50 -2.94 -0.95 20.54
C GLU A 50 -3.79 -1.25 21.78
N ASN A 51 -4.53 -2.36 21.78
CA ASN A 51 -5.32 -2.82 22.93
C ASN A 51 -4.46 -3.12 24.18
N SER A 52 -3.21 -3.49 23.97
CA SER A 52 -2.23 -3.71 25.04
C SER A 52 -1.52 -2.41 25.47
N GLY A 53 -1.93 -1.26 24.98
CA GLY A 53 -1.37 0.05 25.33
C GLY A 53 -0.03 0.37 24.68
N HIS A 54 0.37 -0.35 23.65
CA HIS A 54 1.62 -0.08 22.93
C HIS A 54 1.38 0.92 21.78
N ILE A 55 2.37 1.79 21.56
CA ILE A 55 2.41 2.63 20.36
C ILE A 55 3.02 1.81 19.23
N ILE A 56 2.23 1.53 18.21
CA ILE A 56 2.64 0.77 17.01
C ILE A 56 2.30 1.53 15.74
N ARG A 57 3.09 1.36 14.70
CA ARG A 57 2.86 1.90 13.34
C ARG A 57 2.78 0.76 12.33
N PRO A 58 1.78 0.75 11.44
CA PRO A 58 0.61 1.62 11.45
C PRO A 58 -0.38 1.23 12.56
N THR A 59 -1.16 2.19 13.01
CA THR A 59 -2.37 1.97 13.81
C THR A 59 -3.50 1.44 12.93
N CYS A 60 -4.55 0.87 13.54
CA CYS A 60 -5.74 0.44 12.80
C CYS A 60 -6.38 1.59 12.01
N LYS A 61 -6.37 2.81 12.57
CA LYS A 61 -6.87 4.01 11.87
C LYS A 61 -6.04 4.34 10.63
N GLU A 62 -4.72 4.35 10.76
CA GLU A 62 -3.80 4.62 9.64
C GLU A 62 -3.93 3.59 8.52
N MET A 63 -4.15 2.33 8.88
CA MET A 63 -4.44 1.27 7.91
C MET A 63 -5.72 1.56 7.12
N LEU A 64 -6.81 1.93 7.78
CA LEU A 64 -8.06 2.28 7.10
C LEU A 64 -7.89 3.53 6.23
N ASP A 65 -7.22 4.57 6.74
CA ASP A 65 -6.93 5.78 5.99
C ASP A 65 -6.07 5.50 4.72
N ALA A 66 -5.20 4.50 4.78
CA ALA A 66 -4.30 4.16 3.67
C ALA A 66 -4.92 3.18 2.65
N TYR A 67 -5.75 2.23 3.11
CA TYR A 67 -6.22 1.12 2.29
C TYR A 67 -7.67 1.26 1.81
N VAL A 68 -8.39 2.29 2.26
CA VAL A 68 -9.71 2.64 1.72
C VAL A 68 -9.52 3.77 0.69
N PRO A 69 -9.71 3.52 -0.61
CA PRO A 69 -9.31 4.43 -1.68
C PRO A 69 -9.75 5.89 -1.51
N PRO A 70 -11.03 6.22 -1.21
CA PRO A 70 -11.42 7.61 -1.04
C PRO A 70 -10.81 8.27 0.21
N LEU A 71 -10.59 7.52 1.30
CA LEU A 71 -9.94 8.05 2.50
C LEU A 71 -8.46 8.34 2.21
N PHE A 72 -7.80 7.44 1.48
CA PHE A 72 -6.42 7.59 1.05
C PHE A 72 -6.23 8.85 0.20
N LEU A 73 -7.06 9.02 -0.84
CA LEU A 73 -6.96 10.17 -1.75
C LEU A 73 -7.25 11.49 -1.04
N GLU A 74 -8.27 11.51 -0.18
CA GLU A 74 -8.62 12.70 0.60
C GLU A 74 -7.52 13.09 1.59
N LYS A 75 -6.98 12.12 2.33
CA LYS A 75 -5.88 12.36 3.28
C LYS A 75 -4.61 12.84 2.57
N ALA A 76 -4.30 12.26 1.41
CA ALA A 76 -3.19 12.71 0.58
C ALA A 76 -3.40 14.16 0.10
N ARG A 77 -4.59 14.49 -0.38
CA ARG A 77 -4.94 15.83 -0.85
C ARG A 77 -4.85 16.88 0.27
N LEU A 78 -5.36 16.55 1.46
CA LEU A 78 -5.27 17.43 2.64
C LEU A 78 -3.82 17.64 3.10
N ALA A 79 -2.94 16.67 2.86
CA ALA A 79 -1.51 16.79 3.11
C ALA A 79 -0.73 17.53 1.97
N GLY A 80 -1.43 18.05 0.96
CA GLY A 80 -0.80 18.77 -0.16
C GLY A 80 -0.17 17.87 -1.23
N ILE A 81 -0.43 16.56 -1.20
CA ILE A 81 0.07 15.62 -2.20
C ILE A 81 -0.83 15.67 -3.43
N LEU A 82 -0.25 15.72 -4.61
CA LEU A 82 -1.00 15.66 -5.87
C LEU A 82 -1.65 14.28 -6.02
N VAL A 83 -2.96 14.28 -6.22
CA VAL A 83 -3.77 13.08 -6.48
C VAL A 83 -4.56 13.27 -7.78
N PRO A 84 -4.99 12.19 -8.46
CA PRO A 84 -5.88 12.30 -9.60
C PRO A 84 -7.25 12.82 -9.16
N GLU A 85 -7.97 13.44 -10.08
CA GLU A 85 -9.41 13.70 -9.89
C GLU A 85 -10.12 12.37 -9.69
N TYR A 86 -11.06 12.33 -8.73
CA TYR A 86 -11.78 11.11 -8.43
C TYR A 86 -13.23 11.40 -8.00
N TYR A 87 -14.06 10.40 -8.17
CA TYR A 87 -15.45 10.41 -7.71
C TYR A 87 -15.87 9.04 -7.20
N ILE A 88 -16.94 9.01 -6.42
CA ILE A 88 -17.53 7.78 -5.88
C ILE A 88 -18.78 7.45 -6.68
N SER A 89 -18.91 6.20 -7.12
CA SER A 89 -20.05 5.71 -7.87
C SER A 89 -20.47 4.32 -7.36
N ASN A 90 -21.71 3.93 -7.60
CA ASN A 90 -22.19 2.58 -7.34
C ASN A 90 -22.44 1.75 -8.62
N GLY A 91 -21.96 2.21 -9.77
CA GLY A 91 -22.13 1.40 -10.99
C GLY A 91 -21.78 2.08 -12.31
N TYR A 92 -21.66 3.40 -12.34
CA TYR A 92 -21.31 4.12 -13.56
C TYR A 92 -19.91 4.72 -13.46
N PHE A 93 -19.16 4.63 -14.57
CA PHE A 93 -17.88 5.32 -14.74
C PHE A 93 -17.57 5.49 -16.23
N GLU A 94 -16.78 6.50 -16.54
CA GLU A 94 -16.29 6.78 -17.89
C GLU A 94 -14.81 6.42 -18.02
N SER A 95 -14.42 5.87 -19.17
CA SER A 95 -13.01 5.55 -19.47
C SER A 95 -12.32 6.72 -20.20
N PRO A 96 -11.01 6.91 -20.02
CA PRO A 96 -10.07 6.07 -19.26
C PRO A 96 -10.12 6.33 -17.75
N VAL A 97 -10.17 5.30 -16.94
CA VAL A 97 -10.37 5.40 -15.49
C VAL A 97 -9.69 4.24 -14.74
N ILE A 98 -9.25 4.49 -13.52
CA ILE A 98 -8.94 3.43 -12.56
C ILE A 98 -10.15 3.29 -11.64
N VAL A 99 -10.64 2.07 -11.49
CA VAL A 99 -11.78 1.78 -10.62
C VAL A 99 -11.31 0.89 -9.48
N ASP A 100 -11.34 1.42 -8.27
CA ASP A 100 -10.96 0.72 -7.05
C ASP A 100 -12.22 0.41 -6.22
N PRO A 101 -12.39 -0.84 -5.74
CA PRO A 101 -13.50 -1.17 -4.84
C PRO A 101 -13.26 -0.50 -3.47
N ILE A 102 -14.33 0.03 -2.88
CA ILE A 102 -14.31 0.54 -1.50
C ILE A 102 -14.52 -0.63 -0.52
N ASN A 103 -15.20 -1.68 -0.96
CA ASN A 103 -15.42 -2.88 -0.17
C ASN A 103 -14.09 -3.63 0.06
N PRO A 104 -13.64 -3.80 1.32
CA PRO A 104 -12.37 -4.45 1.63
C PRO A 104 -12.32 -5.94 1.27
N PHE A 105 -13.48 -6.57 1.04
CA PHE A 105 -13.58 -7.99 0.67
C PHE A 105 -13.63 -8.24 -0.85
N THR A 106 -13.42 -7.21 -1.65
CA THR A 106 -13.46 -7.30 -3.11
C THR A 106 -12.04 -7.31 -3.68
N LEU A 107 -11.88 -7.93 -4.83
CA LEU A 107 -10.63 -7.94 -5.60
C LEU A 107 -10.14 -6.52 -5.88
N LYS A 108 -8.83 -6.40 -6.04
CA LYS A 108 -8.10 -5.15 -6.36
C LYS A 108 -8.73 -4.38 -7.53
N GLY A 109 -8.55 -3.07 -7.51
CA GLY A 109 -8.99 -2.17 -8.54
C GLY A 109 -8.49 -2.51 -9.95
N ARG A 110 -9.17 -1.99 -10.96
CA ARG A 110 -8.89 -2.26 -12.37
C ARG A 110 -8.70 -0.97 -13.15
N VAL A 111 -7.72 -1.00 -14.04
CA VAL A 111 -7.51 0.05 -15.03
C VAL A 111 -8.40 -0.25 -16.24
N ILE A 112 -9.24 0.70 -16.61
CA ILE A 112 -10.21 0.56 -17.69
C ILE A 112 -9.95 1.66 -18.73
N LEU A 113 -9.38 1.25 -19.86
CA LEU A 113 -9.00 2.17 -20.93
C LEU A 113 -10.09 2.33 -21.99
N LYS A 114 -11.06 1.39 -22.06
CA LYS A 114 -12.15 1.37 -23.06
C LYS A 114 -13.46 0.95 -22.40
N SER A 115 -14.55 1.59 -22.77
CA SER A 115 -15.88 1.42 -22.14
C SER A 115 -16.59 0.08 -22.39
N GLY A 116 -16.15 -0.74 -23.35
CA GLY A 116 -16.92 -1.92 -23.84
C GLY A 116 -17.32 -2.98 -22.81
N LYS A 117 -16.70 -2.99 -21.59
CA LYS A 117 -17.04 -3.93 -20.50
C LYS A 117 -17.36 -3.21 -19.18
N ALA A 118 -17.59 -1.91 -19.21
CA ALA A 118 -17.76 -1.08 -18.02
C ALA A 118 -18.86 -1.64 -17.08
N ARG A 119 -20.03 -1.97 -17.61
CA ARG A 119 -21.16 -2.50 -16.84
C ARG A 119 -20.83 -3.83 -16.13
N THR A 120 -20.17 -4.77 -16.80
CA THR A 120 -19.78 -6.06 -16.22
C THR A 120 -18.74 -5.88 -15.11
N ILE A 121 -17.78 -4.98 -15.32
CA ILE A 121 -16.75 -4.66 -14.33
C ILE A 121 -17.39 -3.96 -13.12
N ALA A 122 -18.24 -2.96 -13.34
CA ALA A 122 -18.97 -2.29 -12.27
C ALA A 122 -19.77 -3.30 -11.42
N LYS A 123 -20.57 -4.15 -12.07
CA LYS A 123 -21.35 -5.19 -11.37
C LYS A 123 -20.47 -6.10 -10.52
N SER A 124 -19.29 -6.48 -11.00
CA SER A 124 -18.33 -7.32 -10.27
C SER A 124 -17.72 -6.61 -9.07
N LEU A 125 -17.19 -5.40 -9.26
CA LEU A 125 -16.49 -4.64 -8.21
C LEU A 125 -17.43 -4.12 -7.13
N THR A 126 -18.67 -3.81 -7.48
CA THR A 126 -19.71 -3.34 -6.55
C THR A 126 -20.48 -4.47 -5.86
N ARG A 127 -20.16 -5.74 -6.14
CA ARG A 127 -20.99 -6.89 -5.74
C ARG A 127 -22.46 -6.66 -6.08
N ASN A 128 -22.72 -6.59 -7.38
CA ASN A 128 -24.07 -6.38 -7.91
C ASN A 128 -24.69 -5.04 -7.45
N TYR A 129 -23.92 -3.95 -7.52
CA TYR A 129 -24.32 -2.58 -7.16
C TYR A 129 -24.65 -2.34 -5.68
N THR A 130 -24.24 -3.26 -4.81
CA THR A 130 -24.42 -3.14 -3.36
C THR A 130 -23.43 -2.16 -2.73
N TYR A 131 -22.18 -2.17 -3.20
CA TYR A 131 -21.10 -1.33 -2.65
C TYR A 131 -20.66 -0.28 -3.66
N ALA A 132 -20.14 0.83 -3.15
CA ALA A 132 -19.55 1.86 -3.96
C ALA A 132 -18.15 1.48 -4.47
N ILE A 133 -17.73 2.16 -5.53
CA ILE A 133 -16.40 2.14 -6.11
C ILE A 133 -15.83 3.54 -6.14
N CYS A 134 -14.51 3.66 -6.02
CA CYS A 134 -13.77 4.90 -6.23
C CYS A 134 -13.22 4.90 -7.65
N CYS A 135 -13.56 5.92 -8.41
CA CYS A 135 -13.17 6.07 -9.80
C CYS A 135 -12.15 7.21 -9.91
N GLN A 136 -10.94 6.91 -10.36
CA GLN A 136 -9.85 7.87 -10.50
C GLN A 136 -9.61 8.15 -11.98
N GLU A 137 -9.70 9.40 -12.40
CA GLU A 137 -9.48 9.80 -13.78
C GLU A 137 -8.02 9.64 -14.18
N ILE A 138 -7.80 9.13 -15.39
CA ILE A 138 -6.45 9.03 -15.96
C ILE A 138 -6.26 10.24 -16.88
N PRO A 139 -5.39 11.21 -16.54
CA PRO A 139 -5.10 12.35 -17.37
C PRO A 139 -4.63 11.93 -18.77
N ALA A 140 -4.81 12.80 -19.77
CA ALA A 140 -4.32 12.56 -21.11
C ALA A 140 -2.82 12.21 -21.10
N CYS A 141 -2.44 11.15 -21.80
CA CYS A 141 -1.08 10.58 -21.79
C CYS A 141 -0.58 10.09 -20.42
N GLY A 142 -1.45 9.98 -19.42
CA GLY A 142 -1.11 9.47 -18.09
C GLY A 142 -0.62 8.04 -18.14
N LYS A 143 0.51 7.75 -17.46
CA LYS A 143 1.11 6.42 -17.37
C LYS A 143 1.09 5.93 -15.94
N ILE A 144 0.45 4.79 -15.71
CA ILE A 144 0.41 4.14 -14.40
C ILE A 144 1.75 3.48 -14.13
N LYS A 145 2.33 3.81 -12.99
CA LYS A 145 3.59 3.24 -12.52
C LYS A 145 3.47 2.81 -11.07
N TYR A 146 4.37 1.92 -10.67
CA TYR A 146 4.46 1.42 -9.31
C TYR A 146 5.88 1.56 -8.81
N PHE A 147 6.02 1.86 -7.52
CA PHE A 147 7.29 1.78 -6.81
C PHE A 147 7.08 1.17 -5.43
N ARG A 148 8.16 0.78 -4.77
CA ARG A 148 8.14 0.26 -3.41
C ARG A 148 8.59 1.35 -2.45
N SER A 149 7.84 1.52 -1.38
CA SER A 149 8.18 2.36 -0.22
C SER A 149 8.45 1.44 0.97
N VAL A 150 9.60 1.60 1.58
CA VAL A 150 10.05 0.81 2.73
C VAL A 150 10.52 1.78 3.80
N LEU A 151 9.76 1.94 4.88
CA LEU A 151 10.04 2.90 5.96
C LEU A 151 10.35 4.31 5.42
N GLY A 152 9.58 4.79 4.44
CA GLY A 152 9.76 6.08 3.80
C GLY A 152 10.86 6.16 2.76
N TRP A 153 11.53 5.06 2.44
CA TRP A 153 12.60 5.04 1.45
C TRP A 153 12.23 4.21 0.21
N SER A 154 12.75 4.62 -0.94
CA SER A 154 12.64 3.87 -2.20
C SER A 154 14.02 3.69 -2.84
N VAL A 155 14.23 2.52 -3.45
CA VAL A 155 15.45 2.23 -4.22
C VAL A 155 15.60 3.21 -5.39
N SER A 156 14.49 3.61 -6.01
CA SER A 156 14.47 4.57 -7.10
C SER A 156 14.63 6.00 -6.57
N PRO A 157 15.70 6.74 -6.93
CA PRO A 157 15.90 8.13 -6.50
C PRO A 157 14.70 9.03 -6.84
N LYS A 158 14.07 8.79 -7.99
CA LYS A 158 12.90 9.56 -8.45
C LYS A 158 11.74 9.57 -7.45
N TYR A 159 11.56 8.50 -6.68
CA TYR A 159 10.41 8.33 -5.78
C TYR A 159 10.77 8.46 -4.30
N ARG A 160 12.01 8.85 -3.94
CA ARG A 160 12.43 8.94 -2.54
C ARG A 160 11.64 9.98 -1.76
N GLU A 161 11.50 11.17 -2.33
CA GLU A 161 10.74 12.24 -1.71
C GLU A 161 9.28 11.83 -1.49
N LEU A 162 8.63 11.33 -2.55
CA LEU A 162 7.25 10.85 -2.44
C LEU A 162 7.12 9.68 -1.46
N SER A 163 8.09 8.78 -1.41
CA SER A 163 8.12 7.67 -0.45
C SER A 163 8.19 8.17 0.99
N ASN A 164 9.03 9.18 1.26
CA ASN A 164 9.13 9.80 2.58
C ASN A 164 7.82 10.49 2.98
N ILE A 165 7.22 11.25 2.08
CA ILE A 165 5.93 11.92 2.33
C ILE A 165 4.82 10.89 2.61
N VAL A 166 4.77 9.79 1.84
CA VAL A 166 3.80 8.70 2.08
C VAL A 166 3.98 8.09 3.47
N TRP A 167 5.23 7.90 3.91
CA TRP A 167 5.51 7.41 5.26
C TRP A 167 5.07 8.42 6.34
N GLU A 168 5.38 9.68 6.20
CA GLU A 168 5.02 10.73 7.15
C GLU A 168 3.50 10.92 7.28
N VAL A 169 2.74 10.75 6.18
CA VAL A 169 1.30 10.96 6.16
C VAL A 169 0.51 9.73 6.58
N PHE A 170 0.95 8.54 6.19
CA PHE A 170 0.17 7.31 6.36
C PHE A 170 0.75 6.31 7.36
N ASP A 171 2.01 6.50 7.80
CA ASP A 171 2.72 5.59 8.71
C ASP A 171 2.78 4.11 8.24
N ILE A 172 2.61 3.87 6.92
CA ILE A 172 2.66 2.51 6.34
C ILE A 172 4.12 2.13 6.06
N PRO A 173 4.69 1.14 6.78
CA PRO A 173 6.12 0.82 6.71
C PRO A 173 6.51 0.10 5.43
N LEU A 174 5.65 -0.74 4.89
CA LEU A 174 5.89 -1.49 3.65
C LEU A 174 4.72 -1.27 2.70
N ALA A 175 4.97 -0.63 1.57
CA ALA A 175 3.93 -0.31 0.61
C ALA A 175 4.40 -0.46 -0.84
N ARG A 176 3.55 -1.02 -1.67
CA ARG A 176 3.63 -0.86 -3.11
C ARG A 176 2.73 0.31 -3.51
N VAL A 177 3.34 1.41 -3.92
CA VAL A 177 2.66 2.67 -4.21
C VAL A 177 2.37 2.76 -5.71
N ARG A 178 1.12 3.06 -6.05
CA ARG A 178 0.69 3.36 -7.42
C ARG A 178 0.70 4.87 -7.63
N VAL A 179 1.27 5.30 -8.76
CA VAL A 179 1.24 6.68 -9.22
C VAL A 179 0.81 6.77 -10.67
N ILE A 180 0.18 7.88 -11.03
CA ILE A 180 -0.11 8.22 -12.42
C ILE A 180 0.87 9.32 -12.82
N CYS A 181 1.81 9.00 -13.71
CA CYS A 181 2.76 9.99 -14.22
C CYS A 181 2.14 10.73 -15.40
N THR A 182 2.01 12.04 -15.29
CA THR A 182 1.50 12.91 -16.35
C THR A 182 2.56 13.13 -17.45
N ALA A 183 2.15 13.71 -18.57
CA ALA A 183 3.05 14.10 -19.65
C ALA A 183 4.13 15.11 -19.19
N ASN A 184 3.80 15.96 -18.22
CA ASN A 184 4.70 16.97 -17.65
C ASN A 184 5.70 16.40 -16.65
N GLY A 185 5.65 15.09 -16.39
CA GLY A 185 6.56 14.40 -15.45
C GLY A 185 6.11 14.42 -14.00
N GLU A 186 5.00 15.05 -13.67
CA GLU A 186 4.39 15.01 -12.34
C GLU A 186 3.90 13.60 -12.00
N CYS A 187 3.90 13.26 -10.72
CA CYS A 187 3.40 11.98 -10.22
C CYS A 187 2.21 12.23 -9.30
N LEU A 188 1.03 11.82 -9.74
CA LEU A 188 -0.20 11.85 -8.95
C LEU A 188 -0.25 10.57 -8.11
N LEU A 189 -0.34 10.70 -6.78
CA LEU A 189 -0.45 9.57 -5.87
C LEU A 189 -1.85 8.95 -6.01
N SER A 190 -1.92 7.65 -6.29
CA SER A 190 -3.17 7.00 -6.71
C SER A 190 -3.62 5.88 -5.77
N ASP A 191 -2.70 5.13 -5.18
CA ASP A 191 -3.05 3.99 -4.31
C ASP A 191 -1.85 3.48 -3.54
N ILE A 192 -2.14 2.79 -2.43
CA ILE A 192 -1.19 1.96 -1.68
C ILE A 192 -1.73 0.53 -1.67
N SER A 193 -0.85 -0.44 -1.85
CA SER A 193 -1.19 -1.86 -1.82
C SER A 193 -0.15 -2.67 -1.06
N PRO A 194 -0.48 -3.89 -0.61
CA PRO A 194 0.42 -4.73 0.16
C PRO A 194 1.80 -4.93 -0.49
N LEU A 195 2.83 -4.90 0.36
CA LEU A 195 4.21 -5.25 0.03
C LEU A 195 4.75 -6.13 1.16
N PHE A 196 4.92 -7.41 0.89
CA PHE A 196 5.41 -8.35 1.87
C PHE A 196 6.94 -8.28 2.02
N ILE A 197 7.43 -8.64 3.20
CA ILE A 197 8.87 -8.63 3.48
C ILE A 197 9.63 -9.61 2.58
N GLU A 198 9.01 -10.70 2.16
CA GLU A 198 9.54 -11.70 1.26
C GLU A 198 9.77 -11.16 -0.17
N ASP A 199 9.02 -10.12 -0.54
CA ASP A 199 9.11 -9.48 -1.86
C ASP A 199 10.21 -8.41 -1.92
N LEU A 200 10.83 -8.09 -0.79
CA LEU A 200 11.87 -7.06 -0.71
C LEU A 200 13.17 -7.51 -1.37
N GLY A 201 13.79 -6.60 -2.12
CA GLY A 201 15.11 -6.78 -2.67
C GLY A 201 16.21 -6.60 -1.62
N VAL A 202 17.44 -7.01 -1.95
CA VAL A 202 18.60 -6.96 -1.04
C VAL A 202 18.84 -5.55 -0.45
N ARG A 203 18.66 -4.51 -1.25
CA ARG A 203 18.84 -3.12 -0.79
C ARG A 203 17.76 -2.70 0.20
N GLU A 204 16.51 -3.11 -0.04
CA GLU A 204 15.37 -2.83 0.81
C GLU A 204 15.48 -3.58 2.14
N ILE A 205 15.89 -4.85 2.11
CA ILE A 205 16.14 -5.65 3.32
C ILE A 205 17.25 -5.02 4.17
N ARG A 206 18.35 -4.61 3.54
CA ARG A 206 19.44 -3.92 4.25
C ARG A 206 18.93 -2.64 4.91
N TYR A 207 18.15 -1.84 4.19
CA TYR A 207 17.56 -0.63 4.74
C TYR A 207 16.69 -0.90 5.96
N VAL A 208 15.83 -1.93 5.91
CA VAL A 208 15.04 -2.37 7.08
C VAL A 208 15.97 -2.72 8.25
N GLN A 209 16.98 -3.58 8.05
CA GLN A 209 17.92 -4.01 9.08
C GLN A 209 18.71 -2.86 9.71
N GLU A 210 19.01 -1.82 8.94
CA GLU A 210 19.69 -0.62 9.43
C GLU A 210 18.78 0.24 10.31
N HIS A 211 17.45 0.26 10.05
CA HIS A 211 16.50 1.17 10.69
C HIS A 211 15.65 0.54 11.78
N VAL A 212 15.60 -0.80 11.86
CA VAL A 212 14.85 -1.49 12.93
C VAL A 212 15.74 -2.38 13.79
N SER A 213 15.30 -2.59 15.02
CA SER A 213 15.81 -3.63 15.93
C SER A 213 14.71 -4.66 16.17
N TRP A 214 15.07 -5.93 16.14
CA TRP A 214 14.13 -7.01 16.43
C TRP A 214 14.13 -7.27 17.94
N ASP A 215 12.95 -7.30 18.56
CA ASP A 215 12.82 -7.76 19.93
C ASP A 215 13.15 -9.26 19.95
N ASN A 216 14.12 -9.67 20.78
CA ASN A 216 14.54 -11.07 20.96
C ASN A 216 13.51 -11.85 21.75
#